data_fb52a7888ef5576147fb02dc235582b0
#
_entry.id   fb52a7888ef5576147fb02dc235582b0
#
_cell.length_a   1.000
_cell.length_b   1.000
_cell.length_c   1.000
_cell.angle_alpha   90.00
_cell.angle_beta   90.00
_cell.angle_gamma   90.00
#
_symmetry.space_group_name_H-M   'P 1'
#
loop_
_entity.id
_entity.type
_entity.pdbx_description
1 polymer ?
#
loop_
_entity_poly.entity_id
_entity_poly.type
_entity_poly.pdbx_seq_one_letter_code
_entity_poly.pdbx_strand_id
1 'polypeptide(L)'
;MKIALAQMSMTESIEENLNKSLNFCDKAKDCDLLFFPEIQLSPFFPQYQNKNVEKYCLYESSDAVQKLKEKAKEHSIYISPNVYMNIENKKYDTSLFINRQGNVVDKAKMVHIAQAENFYEQDYYTPSDDGFKVFDTEYGKVGVVICYDRHLPESIRTCVLKGADLIIIPTANTKAEPMEMFEWEVRVQAMENQVFVAMCNRVGKEDNMDFSGQSLVVDPKGEVICKADDSEQLLACDIDLKQAKELRKKVPYIGTRRPEWYL
;
A
#
# COMPACT_ATOMS: atom_id res chain seq x y z
N MET A 1 -17.42 -2.13 -4.82
CA MET A 1 -16.38 -1.16 -4.46
C MET A 1 -15.50 -0.91 -5.67
N LYS A 2 -15.34 0.34 -6.07
CA LYS A 2 -14.41 0.71 -7.15
C LYS A 2 -13.12 1.21 -6.52
N ILE A 3 -12.01 0.49 -6.76
CA ILE A 3 -10.69 0.85 -6.24
C ILE A 3 -9.82 1.48 -7.32
N ALA A 4 -8.91 2.35 -6.92
CA ALA A 4 -7.97 3.02 -7.79
C ALA A 4 -6.56 2.98 -7.20
N LEU A 5 -5.58 2.70 -8.04
CA LEU A 5 -4.16 2.62 -7.75
C LEU A 5 -3.46 3.72 -8.53
N ALA A 6 -2.81 4.65 -7.85
CA ALA A 6 -2.07 5.75 -8.48
C ALA A 6 -0.63 5.32 -8.80
N GLN A 7 -0.44 4.55 -9.88
CA GLN A 7 0.91 4.23 -10.33
C GLN A 7 1.59 5.49 -10.83
N MET A 8 2.56 6.02 -10.06
CA MET A 8 3.16 7.32 -10.34
C MET A 8 4.69 7.30 -10.21
N SER A 9 5.34 8.20 -10.95
CA SER A 9 6.76 8.52 -10.82
C SER A 9 6.95 9.63 -9.79
N MET A 10 8.08 9.65 -9.11
CA MET A 10 8.41 10.68 -8.10
C MET A 10 9.63 11.50 -8.52
N THR A 11 9.69 12.72 -7.99
CA THR A 11 10.81 13.63 -8.12
C THR A 11 11.40 13.95 -6.75
N GLU A 12 12.48 14.70 -6.69
CA GLU A 12 13.07 15.23 -5.45
C GLU A 12 12.18 16.27 -4.75
N SER A 13 11.13 16.77 -5.38
CA SER A 13 10.26 17.82 -4.87
C SER A 13 8.99 17.24 -4.26
N ILE A 14 8.83 17.44 -2.95
CA ILE A 14 7.57 17.11 -2.25
C ILE A 14 6.39 17.83 -2.91
N GLU A 15 6.55 19.10 -3.29
CA GLU A 15 5.49 19.90 -3.89
C GLU A 15 5.03 19.34 -5.26
N GLU A 16 5.96 18.95 -6.12
CA GLU A 16 5.64 18.32 -7.40
C GLU A 16 4.92 16.98 -7.21
N ASN A 17 5.44 16.13 -6.31
CA ASN A 17 4.84 14.84 -6.00
C ASN A 17 3.45 14.99 -5.37
N LEU A 18 3.27 16.02 -4.52
CA LEU A 18 1.97 16.35 -3.96
C LEU A 18 0.98 16.79 -5.03
N ASN A 19 1.38 17.74 -5.90
CA ASN A 19 0.51 18.21 -6.98
C ASN A 19 0.09 17.08 -7.91
N LYS A 20 1.00 16.14 -8.20
CA LYS A 20 0.71 14.93 -8.94
C LYS A 20 -0.28 14.04 -8.18
N SER A 21 -0.07 13.83 -6.88
CA SER A 21 -0.98 13.04 -6.02
C SER A 21 -2.39 13.65 -5.98
N LEU A 22 -2.51 14.98 -5.86
CA LEU A 22 -3.80 15.69 -5.88
C LEU A 22 -4.52 15.52 -7.22
N ASN A 23 -3.78 15.56 -8.34
CA ASN A 23 -4.34 15.28 -9.67
C ASN A 23 -4.86 13.83 -9.78
N PHE A 24 -4.17 12.85 -9.17
CA PHE A 24 -4.68 11.48 -9.08
C PHE A 24 -5.95 11.40 -8.23
N CYS A 25 -6.06 12.17 -7.14
CA CYS A 25 -7.31 12.27 -6.37
C CYS A 25 -8.46 12.78 -7.24
N ASP A 26 -8.23 13.82 -8.05
CA ASP A 26 -9.25 14.38 -8.95
C ASP A 26 -9.67 13.38 -10.05
N LYS A 27 -8.72 12.63 -10.60
CA LYS A 27 -9.00 11.55 -11.57
C LYS A 27 -9.78 10.38 -10.95
N ALA A 28 -9.58 10.10 -9.66
CA ALA A 28 -10.22 9.01 -8.92
C ALA A 28 -11.56 9.41 -8.26
N LYS A 29 -12.11 10.59 -8.52
CA LYS A 29 -13.32 11.14 -7.87
C LYS A 29 -14.55 10.22 -7.92
N ASP A 30 -14.64 9.37 -8.93
CA ASP A 30 -15.72 8.40 -9.11
C ASP A 30 -15.38 7.00 -8.56
N CYS A 31 -14.29 6.88 -7.78
CA CYS A 31 -13.87 5.66 -7.09
C CYS A 31 -14.25 5.71 -5.62
N ASP A 32 -14.18 4.56 -4.93
CA ASP A 32 -14.47 4.46 -3.51
C ASP A 32 -13.22 4.55 -2.64
N LEU A 33 -12.10 4.00 -3.14
CA LEU A 33 -10.79 4.03 -2.49
C LEU A 33 -9.70 4.32 -3.52
N LEU A 34 -8.86 5.30 -3.21
CA LEU A 34 -7.60 5.56 -3.90
C LEU A 34 -6.44 5.26 -2.95
N PHE A 35 -5.42 4.55 -3.42
CA PHE A 35 -4.17 4.41 -2.69
C PHE A 35 -2.96 4.58 -3.61
N PHE A 36 -1.82 4.83 -2.99
CA PHE A 36 -0.60 5.28 -3.63
C PHE A 36 0.53 4.29 -3.40
N PRO A 37 1.63 4.36 -4.16
CA PRO A 37 2.81 3.56 -3.91
C PRO A 37 3.57 4.02 -2.66
N GLU A 38 4.56 3.27 -2.27
CA GLU A 38 5.42 3.52 -1.12
C GLU A 38 6.10 4.88 -1.20
N ILE A 39 6.12 5.62 -0.07
CA ILE A 39 6.68 6.96 0.13
C ILE A 39 6.45 7.94 -1.03
N GLN A 40 5.19 8.03 -1.49
CA GLN A 40 4.79 8.74 -2.72
C GLN A 40 5.17 10.22 -2.81
N LEU A 41 5.51 10.86 -1.68
CA LEU A 41 5.85 12.30 -1.66
C LEU A 41 7.36 12.58 -1.70
N SER A 42 8.17 11.53 -1.83
CA SER A 42 9.63 11.64 -1.89
C SER A 42 10.23 10.75 -2.98
N PRO A 43 11.47 11.01 -3.43
CA PRO A 43 12.21 9.98 -4.15
C PRO A 43 12.43 8.76 -3.24
N PHE A 44 12.80 7.64 -3.84
CA PHE A 44 13.16 6.44 -3.06
C PHE A 44 14.54 6.62 -2.45
N PHE A 45 14.61 7.39 -1.38
CA PHE A 45 15.86 7.69 -0.68
C PHE A 45 16.50 6.47 0.01
N PRO A 46 15.78 5.36 0.32
CA PRO A 46 16.44 4.16 0.87
C PRO A 46 17.46 3.50 -0.06
N GLN A 47 17.56 3.92 -1.33
CA GLN A 47 18.65 3.49 -2.22
C GLN A 47 20.04 3.95 -1.77
N TYR A 48 20.13 4.89 -0.83
CA TYR A 48 21.36 5.44 -0.30
C TYR A 48 21.54 5.08 1.18
N GLN A 49 22.78 4.81 1.58
CA GLN A 49 23.11 4.60 3.01
C GLN A 49 23.21 5.94 3.74
N ASN A 50 22.60 6.04 4.92
CA ASN A 50 22.77 7.14 5.87
C ASN A 50 22.66 8.57 5.27
N LYS A 51 21.89 8.76 4.20
CA LYS A 51 21.65 10.08 3.59
C LYS A 51 20.76 10.91 4.51
N ASN A 52 21.04 12.23 4.61
CA ASN A 52 20.11 13.13 5.30
C ASN A 52 18.85 13.33 4.47
N VAL A 53 17.73 12.81 4.98
CA VAL A 53 16.42 12.82 4.32
C VAL A 53 15.36 13.55 5.15
N GLU A 54 15.77 14.32 6.15
CA GLU A 54 14.88 15.03 7.08
C GLU A 54 13.85 15.90 6.34
N LYS A 55 14.22 16.47 5.21
CA LYS A 55 13.33 17.30 4.37
C LYS A 55 12.08 16.55 3.88
N TYR A 56 12.13 15.21 3.80
CA TYR A 56 11.00 14.38 3.36
C TYR A 56 10.14 13.86 4.51
N CYS A 57 10.57 14.08 5.76
CA CYS A 57 9.88 13.59 6.93
C CYS A 57 8.67 14.48 7.25
N LEU A 58 7.47 13.89 7.16
CA LEU A 58 6.22 14.60 7.39
C LEU A 58 5.67 14.35 8.79
N TYR A 59 4.77 15.24 9.19
CA TYR A 59 3.90 15.11 10.35
C TYR A 59 2.45 15.04 9.88
N GLU A 60 1.56 14.54 10.72
CA GLU A 60 0.12 14.54 10.36
C GLU A 60 -0.42 15.96 10.11
N SER A 61 0.17 16.97 10.79
CA SER A 61 -0.17 18.39 10.60
C SER A 61 0.45 19.02 9.35
N SER A 62 1.33 18.33 8.62
CA SER A 62 1.98 18.86 7.42
C SER A 62 0.95 19.23 6.35
N ASP A 63 1.18 20.34 5.64
CA ASP A 63 0.31 20.86 4.57
C ASP A 63 -0.05 19.80 3.53
N ALA A 64 0.92 18.97 3.14
CA ALA A 64 0.71 17.88 2.20
C ALA A 64 -0.37 16.87 2.69
N VAL A 65 -0.33 16.50 3.97
CA VAL A 65 -1.32 15.60 4.56
C VAL A 65 -2.69 16.29 4.63
N GLN A 66 -2.74 17.58 5.00
CA GLN A 66 -4.00 18.33 5.06
C GLN A 66 -4.67 18.42 3.68
N LYS A 67 -3.92 18.70 2.61
CA LYS A 67 -4.45 18.74 1.24
C LYS A 67 -5.02 17.38 0.78
N LEU A 68 -4.37 16.27 1.14
CA LEU A 68 -4.90 14.92 0.83
C LEU A 68 -6.19 14.63 1.62
N LYS A 69 -6.29 15.10 2.87
CA LYS A 69 -7.52 15.03 3.68
C LYS A 69 -8.65 15.86 3.06
N GLU A 70 -8.34 17.04 2.56
CA GLU A 70 -9.29 17.89 1.84
C GLU A 70 -9.82 17.20 0.58
N LYS A 71 -8.95 16.55 -0.21
CA LYS A 71 -9.35 15.77 -1.39
C LYS A 71 -10.23 14.57 -1.05
N ALA A 72 -9.93 13.85 0.02
CA ALA A 72 -10.77 12.76 0.50
C ALA A 72 -12.19 13.25 0.83
N LYS A 73 -12.32 14.41 1.50
CA LYS A 73 -13.59 15.04 1.82
C LYS A 73 -14.29 15.60 0.57
N GLU A 74 -13.55 16.31 -0.31
CA GLU A 74 -14.07 16.93 -1.54
C GLU A 74 -14.76 15.90 -2.44
N HIS A 75 -14.10 14.77 -2.66
CA HIS A 75 -14.60 13.72 -3.54
C HIS A 75 -15.40 12.62 -2.82
N SER A 76 -15.50 12.69 -1.49
CA SER A 76 -16.15 11.65 -0.66
C SER A 76 -15.59 10.25 -0.91
N ILE A 77 -14.26 10.11 -1.00
CA ILE A 77 -13.56 8.84 -1.22
C ILE A 77 -12.62 8.52 -0.05
N TYR A 78 -12.33 7.23 0.15
CA TYR A 78 -11.22 6.84 1.01
C TYR A 78 -9.90 7.11 0.29
N ILE A 79 -8.90 7.65 0.99
CA ILE A 79 -7.56 7.83 0.45
C ILE A 79 -6.54 7.19 1.39
N SER A 80 -5.65 6.35 0.85
CA SER A 80 -4.53 5.81 1.62
C SER A 80 -3.20 6.24 0.98
N PRO A 81 -2.65 7.41 1.38
CA PRO A 81 -1.30 7.80 1.01
C PRO A 81 -0.29 7.03 1.86
N ASN A 82 0.87 6.73 1.26
CA ASN A 82 2.01 6.20 2.00
C ASN A 82 3.15 7.23 1.99
N VAL A 83 3.66 7.57 3.17
CA VAL A 83 4.60 8.67 3.37
C VAL A 83 5.63 8.35 4.46
N TYR A 84 6.82 8.94 4.36
CA TYR A 84 7.79 8.96 5.44
C TYR A 84 7.36 9.93 6.52
N MET A 85 7.10 9.44 7.74
CA MET A 85 6.42 10.20 8.77
C MET A 85 7.12 10.13 10.13
N ASN A 86 7.19 11.27 10.83
CA ASN A 86 7.55 11.32 12.24
C ASN A 86 6.29 11.13 13.11
N ILE A 87 6.33 10.12 13.96
CA ILE A 87 5.29 9.82 14.95
C ILE A 87 6.02 9.65 16.29
N GLU A 88 5.74 10.52 17.25
CA GLU A 88 6.34 10.46 18.60
C GLU A 88 7.88 10.40 18.60
N ASN A 89 8.51 11.22 17.76
CA ASN A 89 9.97 11.31 17.56
C ASN A 89 10.62 10.05 16.97
N LYS A 90 9.84 9.11 16.44
CA LYS A 90 10.32 7.99 15.64
C LYS A 90 9.88 8.18 14.19
N LYS A 91 10.65 7.67 13.26
CA LYS A 91 10.41 7.83 11.82
C LYS A 91 10.00 6.50 11.22
N TYR A 92 8.91 6.51 10.46
CA TYR A 92 8.29 5.32 9.91
C TYR A 92 7.96 5.49 8.42
N ASP A 93 8.01 4.42 7.68
CA ASP A 93 7.20 4.27 6.49
C ASP A 93 5.76 4.03 6.94
N THR A 94 4.85 4.90 6.51
CA THR A 94 3.50 4.96 7.07
C THR A 94 2.44 5.14 6.00
N SER A 95 1.46 4.24 5.97
CA SER A 95 0.22 4.45 5.25
C SER A 95 -0.83 5.06 6.17
N LEU A 96 -1.32 6.25 5.81
CA LEU A 96 -2.49 6.83 6.46
C LEU A 96 -3.75 6.21 5.87
N PHE A 97 -4.79 6.02 6.67
CA PHE A 97 -6.12 5.67 6.17
C PHE A 97 -7.07 6.84 6.42
N ILE A 98 -7.38 7.59 5.36
CA ILE A 98 -8.22 8.79 5.41
C ILE A 98 -9.62 8.42 4.95
N ASN A 99 -10.62 8.74 5.78
CA ASN A 99 -12.02 8.45 5.45
C ASN A 99 -12.65 9.53 4.54
N ARG A 100 -13.87 9.29 4.09
CA ARG A 100 -14.66 10.15 3.20
C ARG A 100 -14.99 11.53 3.80
N GLN A 101 -14.82 11.73 5.11
CA GLN A 101 -14.96 12.99 5.80
C GLN A 101 -13.64 13.77 5.89
N GLY A 102 -12.55 13.21 5.38
CA GLY A 102 -11.20 13.80 5.44
C GLY A 102 -10.53 13.63 6.80
N ASN A 103 -10.94 12.66 7.61
CA ASN A 103 -10.29 12.34 8.87
C ASN A 103 -9.33 11.17 8.72
N VAL A 104 -8.14 11.27 9.30
CA VAL A 104 -7.25 10.12 9.47
C VAL A 104 -7.89 9.19 10.49
N VAL A 105 -8.26 7.98 10.06
CA VAL A 105 -8.85 6.96 10.93
C VAL A 105 -7.77 6.36 11.84
N ASP A 106 -6.67 5.93 11.24
CA ASP A 106 -5.46 5.45 11.92
C ASP A 106 -4.31 5.36 10.89
N LYS A 107 -3.16 4.86 11.32
CA LYS A 107 -1.91 4.74 10.57
C LYS A 107 -1.42 3.30 10.59
N ALA A 108 -1.08 2.76 9.43
CA ALA A 108 -0.35 1.50 9.33
C ALA A 108 1.14 1.81 9.12
N LYS A 109 1.98 1.32 10.00
CA LYS A 109 3.44 1.45 9.93
C LYS A 109 4.06 0.16 9.40
N MET A 110 5.09 0.25 8.58
CA MET A 110 5.84 -0.92 8.09
C MET A 110 6.38 -1.75 9.27
N VAL A 111 6.18 -3.06 9.24
CA VAL A 111 6.55 -3.96 10.34
C VAL A 111 7.94 -4.55 10.16
N HIS A 112 8.24 -5.05 8.96
CA HIS A 112 9.53 -5.64 8.62
C HIS A 112 10.28 -4.68 7.69
N ILE A 113 11.48 -4.27 8.09
CA ILE A 113 12.26 -3.27 7.40
C ILE A 113 13.39 -3.95 6.64
N ALA A 114 13.43 -3.77 5.31
CA ALA A 114 14.44 -4.36 4.45
C ALA A 114 15.84 -3.77 4.72
N GLN A 115 16.86 -4.61 4.52
CA GLN A 115 18.26 -4.18 4.49
C GLN A 115 19.02 -5.01 3.46
N ALA A 116 19.15 -4.43 2.28
CA ALA A 116 19.85 -5.02 1.14
C ALA A 116 20.47 -3.91 0.28
N GLU A 117 21.25 -4.30 -0.71
CA GLU A 117 21.80 -3.34 -1.68
C GLU A 117 20.66 -2.55 -2.36
N ASN A 118 20.77 -1.22 -2.35
CA ASN A 118 19.77 -0.26 -2.81
C ASN A 118 18.43 -0.24 -2.03
N PHE A 119 18.34 -0.99 -0.91
CA PHE A 119 17.20 -1.02 0.01
C PHE A 119 17.72 -0.92 1.45
N TYR A 120 18.34 0.23 1.79
CA TYR A 120 18.92 0.50 3.11
C TYR A 120 17.87 1.11 4.05
N GLU A 121 16.71 0.47 4.12
CA GLU A 121 15.53 1.01 4.83
C GLU A 121 15.75 1.10 6.35
N GLN A 122 16.55 0.17 6.92
CA GLN A 122 16.87 0.19 8.35
C GLN A 122 17.66 1.45 8.79
N ASP A 123 18.28 2.16 7.83
CA ASP A 123 18.94 3.43 8.12
C ASP A 123 17.93 4.56 8.39
N TYR A 124 16.66 4.37 8.02
CA TYR A 124 15.64 5.43 8.01
C TYR A 124 14.39 5.11 8.81
N TYR A 125 13.93 3.86 8.80
CA TYR A 125 12.64 3.48 9.34
C TYR A 125 12.76 2.74 10.67
N THR A 126 11.88 3.09 11.59
CA THR A 126 11.63 2.32 12.79
C THR A 126 10.59 1.24 12.48
N PRO A 127 10.82 -0.03 12.86
CA PRO A 127 9.78 -1.06 12.74
C PRO A 127 8.52 -0.71 13.53
N SER A 128 7.36 -1.09 13.01
CA SER A 128 6.08 -0.93 13.73
C SER A 128 6.12 -1.62 15.09
N ASP A 129 5.62 -0.95 16.11
CA ASP A 129 5.48 -1.45 17.48
C ASP A 129 4.04 -1.86 17.83
N ASP A 130 3.09 -1.67 16.90
CA ASP A 130 1.66 -1.99 17.05
C ASP A 130 1.12 -2.94 15.95
N GLY A 131 2.00 -3.46 15.11
CA GLY A 131 1.74 -4.48 14.11
C GLY A 131 0.82 -4.04 12.96
N PHE A 132 0.19 -5.02 12.30
CA PHE A 132 -0.63 -4.78 11.12
C PHE A 132 -1.99 -4.19 11.45
N LYS A 133 -2.48 -3.27 10.62
CA LYS A 133 -3.76 -2.57 10.77
C LYS A 133 -4.79 -3.02 9.76
N VAL A 134 -6.05 -3.02 10.19
CA VAL A 134 -7.22 -3.30 9.35
C VAL A 134 -8.27 -2.24 9.64
N PHE A 135 -8.82 -1.64 8.60
CA PHE A 135 -9.73 -0.50 8.66
C PHE A 135 -11.12 -0.89 8.19
N ASP A 136 -12.15 -0.44 8.92
CA ASP A 136 -13.53 -0.65 8.54
C ASP A 136 -13.97 0.36 7.45
N THR A 137 -14.66 -0.15 6.43
CA THR A 137 -15.37 0.66 5.44
C THR A 137 -16.79 0.12 5.27
N GLU A 138 -17.68 0.88 4.63
CA GLU A 138 -19.02 0.41 4.32
C GLU A 138 -19.06 -0.78 3.35
N TYR A 139 -17.95 -1.06 2.65
CA TYR A 139 -17.84 -2.18 1.68
C TYR A 139 -17.30 -3.45 2.32
N GLY A 140 -16.53 -3.32 3.38
CA GLY A 140 -15.79 -4.41 4.04
C GLY A 140 -14.55 -3.87 4.73
N LYS A 141 -13.65 -4.76 5.13
CA LYS A 141 -12.44 -4.39 5.86
C LYS A 141 -11.21 -4.37 4.96
N VAL A 142 -10.41 -3.31 5.06
CA VAL A 142 -9.19 -3.10 4.29
C VAL A 142 -7.97 -3.25 5.20
N GLY A 143 -7.11 -4.22 4.92
CA GLY A 143 -5.80 -4.38 5.56
C GLY A 143 -4.72 -3.65 4.77
N VAL A 144 -3.71 -3.15 5.48
CA VAL A 144 -2.53 -2.53 4.85
C VAL A 144 -1.29 -3.36 5.17
N VAL A 145 -0.53 -3.69 4.12
CA VAL A 145 0.76 -4.39 4.19
C VAL A 145 1.73 -3.59 3.33
N ILE A 146 2.83 -3.11 3.91
CA ILE A 146 3.71 -2.18 3.21
C ILE A 146 4.91 -2.93 2.61
N CYS A 147 5.08 -2.83 1.30
CA CYS A 147 6.23 -3.24 0.51
C CYS A 147 6.84 -4.59 0.94
N TYR A 148 7.99 -4.56 1.60
CA TYR A 148 8.74 -5.74 2.06
C TYR A 148 7.93 -6.66 2.98
N ASP A 149 6.99 -6.12 3.75
CA ASP A 149 6.08 -6.92 4.60
C ASP A 149 5.37 -8.05 3.83
N ARG A 150 5.08 -7.86 2.53
CA ARG A 150 4.35 -8.87 1.73
C ARG A 150 5.11 -10.18 1.58
N HIS A 151 6.47 -10.14 1.65
CA HIS A 151 7.30 -11.33 1.53
C HIS A 151 7.19 -12.27 2.74
N LEU A 152 6.64 -11.77 3.85
CA LEU A 152 6.35 -12.53 5.06
C LEU A 152 4.87 -12.96 5.01
N PRO A 153 4.54 -14.24 4.76
CA PRO A 153 3.15 -14.70 4.65
C PRO A 153 2.31 -14.40 5.87
N GLU A 154 2.92 -14.25 7.03
CA GLU A 154 2.30 -13.85 8.29
C GLU A 154 1.62 -12.48 8.20
N SER A 155 2.12 -11.58 7.36
CA SER A 155 1.63 -10.20 7.24
C SER A 155 0.21 -10.16 6.69
N ILE A 156 -0.01 -10.71 5.50
CA ILE A 156 -1.33 -10.80 4.87
C ILE A 156 -2.24 -11.71 5.71
N ARG A 157 -1.71 -12.85 6.20
CA ARG A 157 -2.45 -13.77 7.07
C ARG A 157 -2.98 -13.08 8.32
N THR A 158 -2.16 -12.26 8.98
CA THR A 158 -2.57 -11.51 10.17
C THR A 158 -3.69 -10.54 9.87
N CYS A 159 -3.61 -9.78 8.77
CA CYS A 159 -4.69 -8.89 8.36
C CYS A 159 -5.99 -9.66 8.09
N VAL A 160 -5.93 -10.81 7.43
CA VAL A 160 -7.11 -11.63 7.16
C VAL A 160 -7.70 -12.22 8.44
N LEU A 161 -6.87 -12.65 9.39
CA LEU A 161 -7.35 -13.10 10.70
C LEU A 161 -7.99 -11.97 11.53
N LYS A 162 -7.62 -10.71 11.29
CA LYS A 162 -8.30 -9.51 11.81
C LYS A 162 -9.56 -9.14 11.01
N GLY A 163 -9.87 -9.89 9.95
CA GLY A 163 -11.11 -9.78 9.18
C GLY A 163 -10.99 -9.00 7.87
N ALA A 164 -9.79 -8.73 7.36
CA ALA A 164 -9.61 -8.05 6.08
C ALA A 164 -10.27 -8.82 4.92
N ASP A 165 -10.94 -8.09 4.04
CA ASP A 165 -11.54 -8.58 2.79
C ASP A 165 -10.75 -8.10 1.57
N LEU A 166 -9.98 -7.01 1.74
CA LEU A 166 -9.02 -6.45 0.78
C LEU A 166 -7.71 -6.17 1.52
N ILE A 167 -6.60 -6.48 0.87
CA ILE A 167 -5.25 -6.02 1.27
C ILE A 167 -4.77 -5.02 0.23
N ILE A 168 -4.35 -3.84 0.66
CA ILE A 168 -3.64 -2.88 -0.18
C ILE A 168 -2.15 -2.90 0.15
N ILE A 169 -1.31 -2.90 -0.89
CA ILE A 169 0.15 -2.99 -0.77
C ILE A 169 0.77 -1.81 -1.52
N PRO A 170 1.11 -0.70 -0.83
CA PRO A 170 2.03 0.28 -1.38
C PRO A 170 3.42 -0.33 -1.50
N THR A 171 4.10 -0.15 -2.65
CA THR A 171 5.40 -0.80 -2.88
C THR A 171 6.32 0.00 -3.80
N ALA A 172 7.60 -0.39 -3.84
CA ALA A 172 8.66 0.20 -4.64
C ALA A 172 9.52 -0.90 -5.30
N ASN A 173 8.93 -1.65 -6.24
CA ASN A 173 9.60 -2.73 -6.97
C ASN A 173 10.28 -2.23 -8.22
N THR A 174 11.50 -2.71 -8.47
CA THR A 174 12.32 -2.35 -9.64
C THR A 174 12.27 -3.40 -10.74
N LYS A 175 12.70 -3.04 -11.95
CA LYS A 175 12.87 -3.95 -13.09
C LYS A 175 14.01 -4.95 -12.88
N ALA A 176 14.92 -4.68 -11.94
CA ALA A 176 16.02 -5.60 -11.60
C ALA A 176 15.57 -6.75 -10.69
N GLU A 177 14.40 -6.64 -10.07
CA GLU A 177 13.83 -7.65 -9.20
C GLU A 177 12.96 -8.66 -9.99
N PRO A 178 12.71 -9.85 -9.43
CA PRO A 178 11.96 -10.90 -10.12
C PRO A 178 10.45 -10.63 -10.16
N MET A 179 10.00 -9.65 -10.96
CA MET A 179 8.63 -9.16 -11.01
C MET A 179 7.58 -10.24 -11.29
N GLU A 180 7.93 -11.26 -12.09
CA GLU A 180 7.04 -12.40 -12.33
C GLU A 180 6.79 -13.18 -11.03
N MET A 181 7.84 -13.39 -10.22
CA MET A 181 7.71 -14.05 -8.93
C MET A 181 6.90 -13.23 -7.94
N PHE A 182 7.04 -11.90 -7.98
CA PHE A 182 6.24 -11.00 -7.13
C PHE A 182 4.76 -11.02 -7.51
N GLU A 183 4.43 -11.13 -8.81
CA GLU A 183 3.05 -11.35 -9.23
C GLU A 183 2.53 -12.70 -8.69
N TRP A 184 3.31 -13.78 -8.84
CA TRP A 184 2.92 -15.08 -8.30
C TRP A 184 2.76 -15.07 -6.78
N GLU A 185 3.66 -14.41 -6.06
CA GLU A 185 3.57 -14.23 -4.61
C GLU A 185 2.23 -13.61 -4.21
N VAL A 186 1.85 -12.49 -4.84
CA VAL A 186 0.58 -11.79 -4.56
C VAL A 186 -0.62 -12.69 -4.90
N ARG A 187 -0.58 -13.42 -6.02
CA ARG A 187 -1.63 -14.34 -6.46
C ARG A 187 -1.81 -15.51 -5.49
N VAL A 188 -0.71 -16.13 -5.08
CA VAL A 188 -0.72 -17.23 -4.09
C VAL A 188 -1.25 -16.74 -2.75
N GLN A 189 -0.76 -15.61 -2.27
CA GLN A 189 -1.23 -15.01 -1.03
C GLN A 189 -2.73 -14.66 -1.05
N ALA A 190 -3.23 -14.14 -2.17
CA ALA A 190 -4.64 -13.85 -2.36
C ALA A 190 -5.48 -15.14 -2.25
N MET A 191 -5.06 -16.21 -2.92
CA MET A 191 -5.76 -17.51 -2.93
C MET A 191 -5.71 -18.19 -1.56
N GLU A 192 -4.52 -18.29 -0.93
CA GLU A 192 -4.34 -18.97 0.35
C GLU A 192 -5.06 -18.27 1.51
N ASN A 193 -5.22 -16.96 1.40
CA ASN A 193 -5.92 -16.15 2.39
C ASN A 193 -7.37 -15.84 2.00
N GLN A 194 -7.76 -16.18 0.77
CA GLN A 194 -9.12 -15.95 0.23
C GLN A 194 -9.54 -14.47 0.41
N VAL A 195 -8.68 -13.57 -0.08
CA VAL A 195 -8.77 -12.12 0.09
C VAL A 195 -8.43 -11.44 -1.23
N PHE A 196 -9.03 -10.29 -1.52
CA PHE A 196 -8.55 -9.44 -2.59
C PHE A 196 -7.20 -8.84 -2.21
N VAL A 197 -6.26 -8.78 -3.15
CA VAL A 197 -4.98 -8.11 -2.97
C VAL A 197 -4.77 -7.09 -4.08
N ALA A 198 -4.47 -5.86 -3.74
CA ALA A 198 -4.15 -4.79 -4.66
C ALA A 198 -2.76 -4.24 -4.34
N MET A 199 -1.82 -4.32 -5.28
CA MET A 199 -0.44 -3.83 -5.12
C MET A 199 -0.22 -2.63 -6.03
N CYS A 200 0.11 -1.48 -5.45
CA CYS A 200 0.40 -0.23 -6.15
C CYS A 200 1.90 0.05 -6.12
N ASN A 201 2.52 0.05 -7.29
CA ASN A 201 3.97 0.25 -7.44
C ASN A 201 4.30 1.65 -7.97
N ARG A 202 5.52 2.09 -7.69
CA ARG A 202 6.17 3.23 -8.34
C ARG A 202 6.49 2.89 -9.80
N VAL A 203 6.71 3.92 -10.61
CA VAL A 203 7.17 3.81 -11.99
C VAL A 203 8.21 4.88 -12.31
N GLY A 204 9.09 4.60 -13.28
CA GLY A 204 10.10 5.54 -13.72
C GLY A 204 11.45 5.34 -13.05
N LYS A 205 12.42 6.14 -13.49
CA LYS A 205 13.82 5.99 -13.09
C LYS A 205 14.19 7.04 -12.05
N GLU A 206 14.80 6.59 -10.96
CA GLU A 206 15.34 7.43 -9.89
C GLU A 206 16.80 6.99 -9.60
N ASP A 207 17.77 7.69 -10.16
CA ASP A 207 19.21 7.36 -10.09
C ASP A 207 19.50 5.89 -10.46
N ASN A 208 19.82 5.04 -9.47
CA ASN A 208 20.15 3.63 -9.68
C ASN A 208 18.91 2.73 -9.79
N MET A 209 17.73 3.23 -9.42
CA MET A 209 16.50 2.46 -9.39
C MET A 209 15.66 2.72 -10.64
N ASP A 210 15.23 1.67 -11.33
CA ASP A 210 14.26 1.72 -12.44
C ASP A 210 13.01 0.97 -12.01
N PHE A 211 12.01 1.72 -11.54
CA PHE A 211 10.78 1.14 -10.98
C PHE A 211 9.88 0.59 -12.08
N SER A 212 9.38 -0.63 -11.84
CA SER A 212 8.75 -1.44 -12.88
C SER A 212 7.29 -1.07 -13.19
N GLY A 213 6.62 -0.27 -12.34
CA GLY A 213 5.17 -0.13 -12.46
C GLY A 213 4.47 -1.47 -12.24
N GLN A 214 3.65 -1.91 -13.19
CA GLN A 214 2.93 -3.19 -13.15
C GLN A 214 2.06 -3.39 -11.91
N SER A 215 1.49 -2.30 -11.39
CA SER A 215 0.48 -2.37 -10.33
C SER A 215 -0.65 -3.31 -10.73
N LEU A 216 -1.21 -4.08 -9.79
CA LEU A 216 -2.21 -5.09 -10.12
C LEU A 216 -3.23 -5.27 -9.00
N VAL A 217 -4.37 -5.83 -9.39
CA VAL A 217 -5.43 -6.28 -8.47
C VAL A 217 -5.73 -7.74 -8.72
N VAL A 218 -5.76 -8.53 -7.65
CA VAL A 218 -5.96 -9.97 -7.68
C VAL A 218 -7.20 -10.33 -6.86
N ASP A 219 -8.00 -11.27 -7.37
CA ASP A 219 -9.19 -11.77 -6.70
C ASP A 219 -8.86 -12.85 -5.63
N PRO A 220 -9.83 -13.24 -4.78
CA PRO A 220 -9.63 -14.27 -3.75
C PRO A 220 -9.32 -15.69 -4.25
N LYS A 221 -9.32 -15.91 -5.56
CA LYS A 221 -8.91 -17.18 -6.19
C LYS A 221 -7.50 -17.13 -6.76
N GLY A 222 -6.84 -15.95 -6.70
CA GLY A 222 -5.52 -15.72 -7.27
C GLY A 222 -5.54 -15.33 -8.76
N GLU A 223 -6.69 -14.91 -9.30
CA GLU A 223 -6.79 -14.43 -10.68
C GLU A 223 -6.54 -12.92 -10.75
N VAL A 224 -5.74 -12.48 -11.72
CA VAL A 224 -5.47 -11.05 -11.95
C VAL A 224 -6.71 -10.42 -12.59
N ILE A 225 -7.35 -9.46 -11.89
CA ILE A 225 -8.52 -8.72 -12.38
C ILE A 225 -8.09 -7.61 -13.33
N CYS A 226 -7.06 -6.85 -12.95
CA CYS A 226 -6.49 -5.80 -13.76
C CYS A 226 -5.01 -5.60 -13.41
N LYS A 227 -4.24 -5.16 -14.39
CA LYS A 227 -2.80 -4.91 -14.27
C LYS A 227 -2.42 -3.70 -15.12
N ALA A 228 -1.62 -2.81 -14.54
CA ALA A 228 -1.03 -1.66 -15.23
C ALA A 228 0.19 -2.09 -16.06
N ASP A 229 0.56 -1.27 -17.04
CA ASP A 229 1.85 -1.38 -17.74
C ASP A 229 2.98 -0.69 -16.95
N ASP A 230 4.07 -0.33 -17.60
CA ASP A 230 5.24 0.34 -17.01
C ASP A 230 5.21 1.87 -17.18
N SER A 231 4.04 2.47 -17.40
CA SER A 231 3.83 3.91 -17.52
C SER A 231 3.06 4.51 -16.35
N GLU A 232 3.15 5.83 -16.18
CA GLU A 232 2.37 6.53 -15.15
C GLU A 232 0.88 6.52 -15.50
N GLN A 233 0.05 5.95 -14.63
CA GLN A 233 -1.38 5.79 -14.89
C GLN A 233 -2.21 5.60 -13.61
N LEU A 234 -3.51 5.91 -13.71
CA LEU A 234 -4.51 5.49 -12.73
C LEU A 234 -5.09 4.15 -13.16
N LEU A 235 -4.76 3.08 -12.43
CA LEU A 235 -5.40 1.78 -12.62
C LEU A 235 -6.65 1.72 -11.74
N ALA A 236 -7.83 1.54 -12.33
CA ALA A 236 -9.08 1.45 -11.59
C ALA A 236 -9.89 0.22 -12.02
N CYS A 237 -10.49 -0.46 -11.04
CA CYS A 237 -11.39 -1.58 -11.32
C CYS A 237 -12.46 -1.74 -10.24
N ASP A 238 -13.53 -2.45 -10.60
CA ASP A 238 -14.62 -2.80 -9.69
C ASP A 238 -14.33 -4.16 -9.05
N ILE A 239 -14.49 -4.25 -7.73
CA ILE A 239 -14.38 -5.48 -6.94
C ILE A 239 -15.58 -5.64 -6.02
N ASP A 240 -16.01 -6.87 -5.80
CA ASP A 240 -17.06 -7.20 -4.82
C ASP A 240 -16.48 -7.95 -3.63
N LEU A 241 -16.20 -7.24 -2.54
CA LEU A 241 -15.60 -7.79 -1.33
C LEU A 241 -16.42 -8.92 -0.67
N LYS A 242 -17.71 -9.06 -1.02
CA LYS A 242 -18.54 -10.18 -0.55
C LYS A 242 -18.02 -11.51 -1.06
N GLN A 243 -17.39 -11.54 -2.24
CA GLN A 243 -16.83 -12.77 -2.83
C GLN A 243 -15.77 -13.41 -1.92
N ALA A 244 -14.93 -12.63 -1.24
CA ALA A 244 -13.96 -13.13 -0.27
C ALA A 244 -14.66 -13.87 0.89
N LYS A 245 -15.72 -13.26 1.45
CA LYS A 245 -16.51 -13.86 2.54
C LYS A 245 -17.23 -15.12 2.11
N GLU A 246 -17.80 -15.13 0.90
CA GLU A 246 -18.51 -16.28 0.33
C GLU A 246 -17.55 -17.45 0.05
N LEU A 247 -16.37 -17.14 -0.50
CA LEU A 247 -15.34 -18.14 -0.78
C LEU A 247 -14.84 -18.79 0.52
N ARG A 248 -14.57 -18.00 1.57
CA ARG A 248 -14.17 -18.51 2.89
C ARG A 248 -15.21 -19.44 3.52
N LYS A 249 -16.52 -19.23 3.25
CA LYS A 249 -17.59 -20.14 3.70
C LYS A 249 -17.61 -21.45 2.93
N LYS A 250 -17.33 -21.40 1.62
CA LYS A 250 -17.36 -22.59 0.74
C LYS A 250 -16.12 -23.47 0.88
N VAL A 251 -14.95 -22.83 1.03
CA VAL A 251 -13.64 -23.49 1.08
C VAL A 251 -12.86 -22.90 2.27
N PRO A 252 -13.02 -23.42 3.47
CA PRO A 252 -12.58 -22.76 4.69
C PRO A 252 -11.09 -22.99 5.01
N TYR A 253 -10.15 -22.58 4.14
CA TYR A 253 -8.71 -22.71 4.39
C TYR A 253 -8.29 -22.09 5.73
N ILE A 254 -8.77 -20.88 6.00
CA ILE A 254 -8.48 -20.18 7.24
C ILE A 254 -9.07 -20.91 8.45
N GLY A 255 -10.30 -21.46 8.31
CA GLY A 255 -11.01 -22.15 9.39
C GLY A 255 -10.42 -23.52 9.78
N THR A 256 -9.60 -24.12 8.90
CA THR A 256 -8.94 -25.42 9.18
C THR A 256 -7.56 -25.26 9.83
N ARG A 257 -7.12 -24.03 10.10
CA ARG A 257 -5.84 -23.79 10.78
C ARG A 257 -5.84 -24.43 12.17
N ARG A 258 -4.66 -24.88 12.57
CA ARG A 258 -4.39 -25.46 13.88
C ARG A 258 -3.33 -24.64 14.61
N PRO A 259 -3.72 -23.45 15.18
CA PRO A 259 -2.77 -22.50 15.77
C PRO A 259 -1.91 -23.10 16.87
N GLU A 260 -2.43 -24.12 17.57
CA GLU A 260 -1.73 -24.85 18.64
C GLU A 260 -0.47 -25.61 18.16
N TRP A 261 -0.30 -25.73 16.84
CA TRP A 261 0.85 -26.38 16.21
C TRP A 261 1.80 -25.42 15.48
N TYR A 262 1.48 -24.12 15.51
CA TYR A 262 2.36 -23.08 14.97
C TYR A 262 3.19 -22.47 16.09
N LEU A 263 4.35 -21.89 15.74
CA LEU A 263 5.26 -21.26 16.72
C LEU A 263 4.60 -20.10 17.47
#